data_f78f7662a45b86f87def11c80ad9e2d6
#
_entry.id   f78f7662a45b86f87def11c80ad9e2d6
#
_cell.length_a   1.000
_cell.length_b   1.000
_cell.length_c   1.000
_cell.angle_alpha   90.00
_cell.angle_beta   90.00
_cell.angle_gamma   90.00
#
_symmetry.space_group_name_H-M   'P 1'
#
loop_
_entity.id
_entity.type
_entity.pdbx_description
1 polymer ?
#
loop_
_entity_poly.entity_id
_entity_poly.type
_entity_poly.pdbx_seq_one_letter_code
_entity_poly.pdbx_strand_id
1 'polypeptide(L)'
;MKKVKGILATLLFTVISIIFVSPIIVVLMNSFKKKTFINLEPFKMPTSKNFVGLENFKEAITKYEFIKAVGWTVFITVGGVVLILVCCSMCAWFITRVQTKITKAIYLLCVFSMVIPFQMVMFTLSGTADSLGLNTPWGLLIIYLGFGAGLAVFMFCGFVKSIPIEVEEAAMIDGCSPIRTFFSVVVPMMKPTLISCLLYTSDAADE
;
A
#
# COMPACT_ATOMS: atom_id res chain seq x y z
N MET A 1 -27.95 14.86 31.59
CA MET A 1 -26.62 15.34 31.22
C MET A 1 -25.86 14.44 30.23
N LYS A 2 -25.77 13.10 30.40
CA LYS A 2 -25.04 12.21 29.46
C LYS A 2 -25.61 12.22 28.03
N LYS A 3 -26.96 12.20 27.86
CA LYS A 3 -27.60 12.24 26.52
C LYS A 3 -27.34 13.55 25.76
N VAL A 4 -27.34 14.69 26.44
CA VAL A 4 -27.07 16.00 25.81
C VAL A 4 -25.62 16.10 25.34
N LYS A 5 -24.66 15.62 26.16
CA LYS A 5 -23.25 15.54 25.73
C LYS A 5 -23.05 14.65 24.52
N GLY A 6 -23.78 13.52 24.45
CA GLY A 6 -23.75 12.63 23.27
C GLY A 6 -24.27 13.31 22.02
N ILE A 7 -25.40 14.00 22.08
CA ILE A 7 -25.97 14.75 20.95
C ILE A 7 -25.02 15.86 20.48
N LEU A 8 -24.44 16.61 21.41
CA LEU A 8 -23.49 17.68 21.07
C LEU A 8 -22.23 17.13 20.39
N ALA A 9 -21.68 16.01 20.90
CA ALA A 9 -20.56 15.34 20.27
C ALA A 9 -20.91 14.84 18.86
N THR A 10 -22.09 14.24 18.67
CA THR A 10 -22.53 13.79 17.35
C THR A 10 -22.65 14.95 16.36
N LEU A 11 -23.25 16.07 16.78
CA LEU A 11 -23.34 17.27 15.95
C LEU A 11 -21.95 17.81 15.57
N LEU A 12 -21.04 17.88 16.52
CA LEU A 12 -19.66 18.32 16.26
C LEU A 12 -18.97 17.42 15.23
N PHE A 13 -19.01 16.10 15.42
CA PHE A 13 -18.41 15.15 14.47
C PHE A 13 -19.08 15.19 13.11
N THR A 14 -20.41 15.40 13.04
CA THR A 14 -21.10 15.57 11.75
C THR A 14 -20.61 16.79 10.99
N VAL A 15 -20.46 17.93 11.67
CA VAL A 15 -19.92 19.16 11.06
C VAL A 15 -18.48 18.94 10.56
N ILE A 16 -17.64 18.32 11.38
CA ILE A 16 -16.25 17.98 11.00
C ILE A 16 -16.26 17.07 9.78
N SER A 17 -17.10 16.03 9.75
CA SER A 17 -17.20 15.11 8.62
C SER A 17 -17.62 15.80 7.32
N ILE A 18 -18.57 16.74 7.39
CA ILE A 18 -18.98 17.54 6.22
C ILE A 18 -17.82 18.39 5.69
N ILE A 19 -17.03 19.00 6.59
CA ILE A 19 -15.84 19.77 6.20
C ILE A 19 -14.82 18.86 5.51
N PHE A 20 -14.56 17.67 6.06
CA PHE A 20 -13.62 16.71 5.45
C PHE A 20 -14.08 16.16 4.10
N VAL A 21 -15.39 16.00 3.89
CA VAL A 21 -15.97 15.52 2.62
C VAL A 21 -16.09 16.66 1.59
N SER A 22 -16.09 17.92 2.02
CA SER A 22 -16.31 19.06 1.12
C SER A 22 -15.35 19.14 -0.07
N PRO A 23 -14.04 18.83 0.02
CA PRO A 23 -13.15 18.83 -1.14
C PRO A 23 -13.58 17.83 -2.21
N ILE A 24 -14.06 16.65 -1.81
CA ILE A 24 -14.56 15.62 -2.74
C ILE A 24 -15.78 16.13 -3.49
N ILE A 25 -16.72 16.80 -2.79
CA ILE A 25 -17.91 17.41 -3.39
C ILE A 25 -17.48 18.48 -4.40
N VAL A 26 -16.49 19.33 -4.07
CA VAL A 26 -15.97 20.36 -4.97
C VAL A 26 -15.35 19.73 -6.21
N VAL A 27 -14.57 18.66 -6.09
CA VAL A 27 -13.98 17.94 -7.22
C VAL A 27 -15.09 17.35 -8.11
N LEU A 28 -16.06 16.64 -7.53
CA LEU A 28 -17.19 16.07 -8.26
C LEU A 28 -18.00 17.14 -8.99
N MET A 29 -18.28 18.25 -8.34
CA MET A 29 -19.01 19.37 -8.95
C MET A 29 -18.21 19.97 -10.15
N ASN A 30 -16.90 20.13 -10.00
CA ASN A 30 -16.06 20.68 -11.04
C ASN A 30 -15.83 19.71 -12.20
N SER A 31 -15.94 18.39 -12.00
CA SER A 31 -15.79 17.41 -13.08
C SER A 31 -16.84 17.56 -14.18
N PHE A 32 -17.97 18.22 -13.90
CA PHE A 32 -19.04 18.51 -14.86
C PHE A 32 -18.95 19.90 -15.51
N LYS A 33 -17.88 20.67 -15.23
CA LYS A 33 -17.69 22.02 -15.77
C LYS A 33 -16.68 22.08 -16.92
N LYS A 34 -16.82 23.08 -17.79
CA LYS A 34 -15.77 23.43 -18.76
C LYS A 34 -14.47 23.80 -18.04
N LYS A 35 -13.33 23.35 -18.54
CA LYS A 35 -11.98 23.57 -17.98
C LYS A 35 -11.70 25.02 -17.57
N THR A 36 -12.12 25.99 -18.38
CA THR A 36 -11.95 27.42 -18.09
C THR A 36 -12.65 27.84 -16.79
N PHE A 37 -13.86 27.33 -16.54
CA PHE A 37 -14.66 27.68 -15.37
C PHE A 37 -14.25 26.94 -14.11
N ILE A 38 -13.53 25.83 -14.22
CA ILE A 38 -12.94 25.12 -13.05
C ILE A 38 -11.96 26.06 -12.35
N ASN A 39 -11.11 26.77 -13.10
CA ASN A 39 -10.11 27.66 -12.53
C ASN A 39 -10.69 29.02 -12.09
N LEU A 40 -11.68 29.55 -12.83
CA LEU A 40 -12.26 30.86 -12.53
C LEU A 40 -13.28 30.83 -11.37
N GLU A 41 -14.04 29.77 -11.25
CA GLU A 41 -15.17 29.67 -10.32
C GLU A 41 -15.24 28.27 -9.66
N PRO A 42 -14.20 27.84 -8.92
CA PRO A 42 -14.10 26.45 -8.42
C PRO A 42 -15.24 26.07 -7.43
N PHE A 43 -15.77 27.04 -6.69
CA PHE A 43 -16.78 26.77 -5.65
C PHE A 43 -18.23 27.06 -6.11
N LYS A 44 -18.46 27.58 -7.31
CA LYS A 44 -19.79 27.82 -7.82
C LYS A 44 -20.39 26.56 -8.44
N MET A 45 -21.70 26.39 -8.28
CA MET A 45 -22.41 25.29 -8.92
C MET A 45 -22.37 25.39 -10.47
N PRO A 46 -22.38 24.26 -11.20
CA PRO A 46 -22.49 24.25 -12.63
C PRO A 46 -23.77 24.95 -13.08
N THR A 47 -23.66 25.80 -14.10
CA THR A 47 -24.78 26.50 -14.74
C THR A 47 -24.90 26.03 -16.18
N SER A 48 -26.04 26.30 -16.84
CA SER A 48 -26.26 25.93 -18.25
C SER A 48 -25.19 26.44 -19.22
N LYS A 49 -24.42 27.49 -18.84
CA LYS A 49 -23.34 28.05 -19.66
C LYS A 49 -22.02 27.29 -19.55
N ASN A 50 -21.76 26.67 -18.39
CA ASN A 50 -20.46 26.02 -18.09
C ASN A 50 -20.58 24.51 -17.85
N PHE A 51 -21.78 23.94 -17.87
CA PHE A 51 -22.02 22.51 -17.72
C PHE A 51 -21.73 21.76 -19.02
N VAL A 52 -20.91 20.72 -18.94
CA VAL A 52 -20.50 19.88 -20.09
C VAL A 52 -20.93 18.41 -19.94
N GLY A 53 -21.75 18.09 -18.93
CA GLY A 53 -22.17 16.71 -18.67
C GLY A 53 -20.98 15.78 -18.46
N LEU A 54 -20.96 14.66 -19.17
CA LEU A 54 -19.91 13.62 -19.05
C LEU A 54 -18.75 13.79 -20.06
N GLU A 55 -18.65 14.94 -20.73
CA GLU A 55 -17.63 15.13 -21.77
C GLU A 55 -16.22 15.05 -21.23
N ASN A 56 -15.95 15.63 -20.04
CA ASN A 56 -14.66 15.53 -19.37
C ASN A 56 -14.27 14.07 -19.06
N PHE A 57 -15.22 13.25 -18.65
CA PHE A 57 -14.99 11.81 -18.39
C PHE A 57 -14.70 11.06 -19.69
N LYS A 58 -15.44 11.36 -20.76
CA LYS A 58 -15.21 10.77 -22.08
C LYS A 58 -13.82 11.16 -22.59
N GLU A 59 -13.45 12.43 -22.48
CA GLU A 59 -12.11 12.90 -22.88
C GLU A 59 -11.01 12.23 -22.04
N ALA A 60 -11.18 12.07 -20.74
CA ALA A 60 -10.25 11.37 -19.87
C ALA A 60 -10.02 9.92 -20.32
N ILE A 61 -11.09 9.20 -20.66
CA ILE A 61 -11.00 7.81 -21.09
C ILE A 61 -10.35 7.69 -22.47
N THR A 62 -10.73 8.54 -23.43
CA THR A 62 -10.33 8.37 -24.84
C THR A 62 -9.01 9.05 -25.17
N LYS A 63 -8.78 10.28 -24.67
CA LYS A 63 -7.62 11.09 -25.04
C LYS A 63 -6.41 10.89 -24.11
N TYR A 64 -6.67 10.67 -22.82
CA TYR A 64 -5.61 10.53 -21.82
C TYR A 64 -5.28 9.08 -21.47
N GLU A 65 -5.75 8.12 -22.26
CA GLU A 65 -5.49 6.67 -22.05
C GLU A 65 -5.72 6.21 -20.59
N PHE A 66 -6.73 6.77 -19.94
CA PHE A 66 -7.00 6.53 -18.51
C PHE A 66 -7.10 5.04 -18.17
N ILE A 67 -7.76 4.26 -19.02
CA ILE A 67 -7.90 2.80 -18.81
C ILE A 67 -6.55 2.09 -18.82
N LYS A 68 -5.63 2.54 -19.69
CA LYS A 68 -4.26 1.99 -19.74
C LYS A 68 -3.47 2.36 -18.48
N ALA A 69 -3.61 3.61 -18.00
CA ALA A 69 -3.00 4.06 -16.75
C ALA A 69 -3.52 3.25 -15.55
N VAL A 70 -4.84 3.04 -15.46
CA VAL A 70 -5.45 2.17 -14.43
C VAL A 70 -4.90 0.76 -14.53
N GLY A 71 -4.78 0.19 -15.73
CA GLY A 71 -4.21 -1.14 -15.93
C GLY A 71 -2.78 -1.25 -15.38
N TRP A 72 -1.93 -0.26 -15.65
CA TRP A 72 -0.57 -0.22 -15.08
C TRP A 72 -0.57 -0.05 -13.56
N THR A 73 -1.43 0.80 -13.02
CA THR A 73 -1.56 0.98 -11.56
C THR A 73 -1.95 -0.32 -10.88
N VAL A 74 -2.98 -1.01 -11.39
CA VAL A 74 -3.41 -2.31 -10.86
C VAL A 74 -2.28 -3.35 -10.94
N PHE A 75 -1.59 -3.42 -12.08
CA PHE A 75 -0.46 -4.34 -12.26
C PHE A 75 0.66 -4.09 -11.25
N ILE A 76 1.08 -2.83 -11.09
CA ILE A 76 2.17 -2.47 -10.17
C ILE A 76 1.75 -2.71 -8.72
N THR A 77 0.54 -2.31 -8.35
CA THR A 77 0.04 -2.49 -6.97
C THR A 77 -0.08 -3.98 -6.62
N VAL A 78 -0.79 -4.76 -7.43
CA VAL A 78 -0.97 -6.19 -7.16
C VAL A 78 0.36 -6.93 -7.24
N GLY A 79 1.17 -6.67 -8.26
CA GLY A 79 2.48 -7.30 -8.42
C GLY A 79 3.44 -6.96 -7.29
N GLY A 80 3.51 -5.69 -6.88
CA GLY A 80 4.34 -5.23 -5.76
C GLY A 80 3.91 -5.86 -4.43
N VAL A 81 2.61 -5.84 -4.13
CA VAL A 81 2.08 -6.45 -2.91
C VAL A 81 2.36 -7.95 -2.86
N VAL A 82 2.08 -8.69 -3.92
CA VAL A 82 2.35 -10.14 -3.98
C VAL A 82 3.84 -10.41 -3.77
N LEU A 83 4.71 -9.65 -4.43
CA LEU A 83 6.15 -9.80 -4.31
C LEU A 83 6.63 -9.54 -2.87
N ILE A 84 6.14 -8.47 -2.24
CA ILE A 84 6.45 -8.12 -0.84
C ILE A 84 5.97 -9.24 0.09
N LEU A 85 4.71 -9.67 -0.05
CA LEU A 85 4.14 -10.71 0.82
C LEU A 85 4.93 -12.02 0.73
N VAL A 86 5.29 -12.46 -0.47
CA VAL A 86 6.02 -13.73 -0.66
C VAL A 86 7.47 -13.59 -0.19
N CYS A 87 8.20 -12.62 -0.72
CA CYS A 87 9.64 -12.49 -0.42
C CYS A 87 9.89 -12.13 1.04
N CYS A 88 9.14 -11.19 1.60
CA CYS A 88 9.36 -10.75 2.98
C CYS A 88 8.89 -11.78 4.00
N SER A 89 7.81 -12.53 3.74
CA SER A 89 7.39 -13.60 4.65
C SER A 89 8.39 -14.78 4.67
N MET A 90 8.92 -15.17 3.51
CA MET A 90 9.99 -16.18 3.42
C MET A 90 11.27 -15.70 4.14
N CYS A 91 11.66 -14.46 3.90
CA CYS A 91 12.82 -13.85 4.56
C CYS A 91 12.64 -13.81 6.09
N ALA A 92 11.49 -13.37 6.56
CA ALA A 92 11.17 -13.31 7.98
C ALA A 92 11.13 -14.68 8.64
N TRP A 93 10.58 -15.68 7.96
CA TRP A 93 10.59 -17.05 8.43
C TRP A 93 12.03 -17.58 8.57
N PHE A 94 12.85 -17.41 7.54
CA PHE A 94 14.26 -17.79 7.58
C PHE A 94 15.03 -17.09 8.71
N ILE A 95 14.91 -15.77 8.83
CA ILE A 95 15.53 -14.95 9.89
C ILE A 95 15.14 -15.46 11.28
N THR A 96 13.87 -15.83 11.45
CA THR A 96 13.35 -16.24 12.76
C THR A 96 13.80 -17.64 13.14
N ARG A 97 13.88 -18.56 12.19
CA ARG A 97 14.27 -19.96 12.43
C ARG A 97 15.80 -20.19 12.42
N VAL A 98 16.51 -19.45 11.59
CA VAL A 98 17.97 -19.57 11.48
C VAL A 98 18.63 -18.38 12.18
N GLN A 99 18.96 -18.57 13.47
CA GLN A 99 19.53 -17.51 14.30
C GLN A 99 21.06 -17.44 14.18
N THR A 100 21.54 -16.72 13.18
CA THR A 100 22.98 -16.45 12.97
C THR A 100 23.28 -14.94 13.12
N LYS A 101 24.56 -14.59 13.14
CA LYS A 101 25.00 -13.18 13.12
C LYS A 101 24.52 -12.47 11.84
N ILE A 102 24.51 -13.20 10.72
CA ILE A 102 24.09 -12.67 9.40
C ILE A 102 22.59 -12.38 9.40
N THR A 103 21.74 -13.32 9.86
CA THR A 103 20.31 -13.12 9.89
C THR A 103 19.90 -11.99 10.83
N LYS A 104 20.61 -11.82 11.96
CA LYS A 104 20.44 -10.67 12.86
C LYS A 104 20.81 -9.35 12.17
N ALA A 105 21.89 -9.33 11.41
CA ALA A 105 22.29 -8.14 10.65
C ALA A 105 21.27 -7.79 9.56
N ILE A 106 20.75 -8.78 8.81
CA ILE A 106 19.69 -8.57 7.81
C ILE A 106 18.44 -7.99 8.47
N TYR A 107 18.01 -8.56 9.60
CA TYR A 107 16.85 -8.03 10.35
C TYR A 107 17.05 -6.57 10.76
N LEU A 108 18.24 -6.24 11.32
CA LEU A 108 18.55 -4.87 11.72
C LEU A 108 18.57 -3.91 10.54
N LEU A 109 19.09 -4.31 9.38
CA LEU A 109 19.06 -3.50 8.16
C LEU A 109 17.63 -3.25 7.69
N CYS A 110 16.76 -4.26 7.71
CA CYS A 110 15.35 -4.11 7.39
C CYS A 110 14.66 -3.13 8.35
N VAL A 111 14.86 -3.28 9.66
CA VAL A 111 14.26 -2.38 10.65
C VAL A 111 14.81 -0.96 10.53
N PHE A 112 16.12 -0.82 10.26
CA PHE A 112 16.75 0.48 10.06
C PHE A 112 16.17 1.24 8.86
N SER A 113 15.84 0.53 7.78
CA SER A 113 15.23 1.14 6.59
C SER A 113 13.88 1.82 6.86
N MET A 114 13.14 1.38 7.89
CA MET A 114 11.86 2.00 8.28
C MET A 114 12.02 3.39 8.92
N VAL A 115 13.21 3.67 9.48
CA VAL A 115 13.47 4.95 10.17
C VAL A 115 13.73 6.08 9.19
N ILE A 116 14.14 5.73 7.97
CA ILE A 116 14.49 6.71 6.94
C ILE A 116 13.22 7.16 6.22
N PRO A 117 12.82 8.46 6.34
CA PRO A 117 11.66 8.97 5.61
C PRO A 117 11.87 8.86 4.10
N PHE A 118 10.83 8.44 3.38
CA PHE A 118 10.86 8.32 1.92
C PHE A 118 11.31 9.62 1.23
N GLN A 119 10.82 10.77 1.72
CA GLN A 119 11.11 12.10 1.17
C GLN A 119 12.60 12.44 1.17
N MET A 120 13.39 11.89 2.10
CA MET A 120 14.84 12.12 2.15
C MET A 120 15.60 11.38 1.06
N VAL A 121 15.08 10.24 0.61
CA VAL A 121 15.78 9.35 -0.33
C VAL A 121 15.21 9.38 -1.74
N MET A 122 14.05 10.00 -1.96
CA MET A 122 13.31 9.89 -3.21
C MET A 122 14.11 10.40 -4.43
N PHE A 123 14.86 11.51 -4.30
CA PHE A 123 15.68 12.03 -5.41
C PHE A 123 16.87 11.12 -5.73
N THR A 124 17.58 10.67 -4.69
CA THR A 124 18.69 9.74 -4.85
C THR A 124 18.22 8.40 -5.40
N LEU A 125 17.07 7.92 -4.94
CA LEU A 125 16.44 6.70 -5.42
C LEU A 125 16.06 6.83 -6.90
N SER A 126 15.43 7.93 -7.30
CA SER A 126 15.06 8.18 -8.70
C SER A 126 16.29 8.20 -9.60
N GLY A 127 17.37 8.88 -9.20
CA GLY A 127 18.62 8.89 -9.95
C GLY A 127 19.29 7.52 -10.04
N THR A 128 19.26 6.74 -8.94
CA THR A 128 19.79 5.37 -8.93
C THR A 128 18.93 4.44 -9.80
N ALA A 129 17.61 4.56 -9.73
CA ALA A 129 16.69 3.78 -10.55
C ALA A 129 16.90 4.05 -12.04
N ASP A 130 17.12 5.32 -12.41
CA ASP A 130 17.41 5.73 -13.79
C ASP A 130 18.75 5.14 -14.27
N SER A 131 19.81 5.25 -13.48
CA SER A 131 21.13 4.71 -13.79
C SER A 131 21.15 3.18 -13.96
N LEU A 132 20.26 2.48 -13.26
CA LEU A 132 20.09 1.03 -13.33
C LEU A 132 19.05 0.56 -14.36
N GLY A 133 18.41 1.49 -15.09
CA GLY A 133 17.37 1.17 -16.06
C GLY A 133 16.07 0.63 -15.42
N LEU A 134 15.84 0.94 -14.15
CA LEU A 134 14.65 0.50 -13.40
C LEU A 134 13.44 1.43 -13.56
N ASN A 135 13.54 2.47 -14.41
CA ASN A 135 12.43 3.37 -14.76
C ASN A 135 11.39 2.70 -15.68
N THR A 136 10.98 1.50 -15.31
CA THR A 136 10.01 0.69 -16.02
C THR A 136 8.97 0.16 -15.03
N PRO A 137 7.75 -0.20 -15.48
CA PRO A 137 6.75 -0.80 -14.58
C PRO A 137 7.25 -2.04 -13.83
N TRP A 138 8.13 -2.82 -14.46
CA TRP A 138 8.77 -3.99 -13.83
C TRP A 138 9.82 -3.59 -12.81
N GLY A 139 10.62 -2.56 -13.10
CA GLY A 139 11.62 -2.01 -12.19
C GLY A 139 10.97 -1.44 -10.93
N LEU A 140 9.78 -0.82 -11.05
CA LEU A 140 9.02 -0.32 -9.90
C LEU A 140 8.66 -1.43 -8.91
N LEU A 141 8.39 -2.66 -9.36
CA LEU A 141 8.12 -3.79 -8.46
C LEU A 141 9.31 -4.07 -7.53
N ILE A 142 10.54 -3.96 -8.08
CA ILE A 142 11.78 -4.18 -7.31
C ILE A 142 11.98 -3.03 -6.31
N ILE A 143 11.71 -1.80 -6.73
CA ILE A 143 11.82 -0.60 -5.88
C ILE A 143 10.82 -0.70 -4.72
N TYR A 144 9.57 -1.05 -4.98
CA TYR A 144 8.55 -1.24 -3.95
C TYR A 144 8.88 -2.39 -2.99
N LEU A 145 9.46 -3.49 -3.50
CA LEU A 145 9.96 -4.56 -2.63
C LEU A 145 11.00 -4.02 -1.64
N GLY A 146 11.94 -3.20 -2.11
CA GLY A 146 12.96 -2.58 -1.25
C GLY A 146 12.34 -1.70 -0.14
N PHE A 147 11.37 -0.86 -0.49
CA PHE A 147 10.69 0.02 0.47
C PHE A 147 9.80 -0.75 1.45
N GLY A 148 9.00 -1.68 0.94
CA GLY A 148 8.05 -2.47 1.75
C GLY A 148 8.74 -3.50 2.64
N ALA A 149 9.97 -3.91 2.31
CA ALA A 149 10.67 -4.97 3.03
C ALA A 149 10.87 -4.69 4.52
N GLY A 150 11.19 -3.45 4.90
CA GLY A 150 11.44 -3.09 6.29
C GLY A 150 10.25 -3.43 7.20
N LEU A 151 9.12 -2.82 6.93
CA LEU A 151 7.89 -3.02 7.70
C LEU A 151 7.37 -4.45 7.60
N ALA A 152 7.35 -5.02 6.39
CA ALA A 152 6.84 -6.36 6.16
C ALA A 152 7.65 -7.43 6.92
N VAL A 153 8.98 -7.38 6.82
CA VAL A 153 9.87 -8.31 7.55
C VAL A 153 9.71 -8.15 9.06
N PHE A 154 9.63 -6.91 9.55
CA PHE A 154 9.40 -6.65 10.98
C PHE A 154 8.10 -7.30 11.48
N MET A 155 6.97 -7.05 10.78
CA MET A 155 5.67 -7.61 11.13
C MET A 155 5.67 -9.14 11.07
N PHE A 156 6.21 -9.71 10.00
CA PHE A 156 6.25 -11.16 9.81
C PHE A 156 7.16 -11.85 10.82
N CYS A 157 8.33 -11.29 11.14
CA CYS A 157 9.20 -11.83 12.19
C CYS A 157 8.50 -11.84 13.55
N GLY A 158 7.74 -10.79 13.88
CA GLY A 158 6.95 -10.73 15.10
C GLY A 158 5.95 -11.87 15.19
N PHE A 159 5.25 -12.15 14.09
CA PHE A 159 4.24 -13.20 14.05
C PHE A 159 4.85 -14.61 13.98
N VAL A 160 5.84 -14.84 13.15
CA VAL A 160 6.50 -16.17 13.03
C VAL A 160 7.07 -16.65 14.36
N LYS A 161 7.53 -15.74 15.22
CA LYS A 161 7.96 -16.08 16.59
C LYS A 161 6.84 -16.67 17.46
N SER A 162 5.58 -16.35 17.16
CA SER A 162 4.42 -16.89 17.91
C SER A 162 3.98 -18.27 17.41
N ILE A 163 4.46 -18.71 16.26
CA ILE A 163 4.17 -20.05 15.74
C ILE A 163 5.10 -21.06 16.43
N PRO A 164 4.55 -22.07 17.15
CA PRO A 164 5.34 -23.12 17.78
C PRO A 164 6.18 -23.88 16.74
N ILE A 165 7.46 -24.09 17.02
CA ILE A 165 8.36 -24.79 16.09
C ILE A 165 7.96 -26.24 15.87
N GLU A 166 7.33 -26.84 16.87
CA GLU A 166 6.88 -28.23 16.88
C GLU A 166 5.90 -28.54 15.74
N VAL A 167 5.12 -27.54 15.30
CA VAL A 167 4.20 -27.69 14.16
C VAL A 167 4.96 -27.84 12.85
N GLU A 168 6.06 -27.12 12.69
CA GLU A 168 6.94 -27.22 11.52
C GLU A 168 7.74 -28.52 11.54
N GLU A 169 8.25 -28.91 12.71
CA GLU A 169 8.97 -30.17 12.91
C GLU A 169 8.06 -31.37 12.62
N ALA A 170 6.80 -31.37 13.09
CA ALA A 170 5.83 -32.40 12.77
C ALA A 170 5.62 -32.55 11.26
N ALA A 171 5.44 -31.42 10.55
CA ALA A 171 5.30 -31.43 9.09
C ALA A 171 6.55 -31.99 8.38
N MET A 172 7.75 -31.72 8.91
CA MET A 172 9.00 -32.27 8.37
C MET A 172 9.13 -33.79 8.63
N ILE A 173 8.68 -34.26 9.80
CA ILE A 173 8.61 -35.70 10.12
C ILE A 173 7.64 -36.42 9.16
N ASP A 174 6.52 -35.77 8.81
CA ASP A 174 5.56 -36.26 7.81
C ASP A 174 6.10 -36.19 6.36
N GLY A 175 7.38 -35.84 6.17
CA GLY A 175 8.06 -35.84 4.86
C GLY A 175 7.88 -34.55 4.05
N CYS A 176 7.42 -33.45 4.64
CA CYS A 176 7.37 -32.18 3.96
C CYS A 176 8.78 -31.59 3.82
N SER A 177 9.12 -31.11 2.62
CA SER A 177 10.32 -30.29 2.43
C SER A 177 10.14 -28.93 3.12
N PRO A 178 11.23 -28.21 3.47
CA PRO A 178 11.12 -26.88 4.11
C PRO A 178 10.24 -25.89 3.35
N ILE A 179 10.35 -25.85 2.01
CA ILE A 179 9.52 -24.99 1.17
C ILE A 179 8.04 -25.40 1.27
N ARG A 180 7.75 -26.70 1.24
CA ARG A 180 6.39 -27.21 1.38
C ARG A 180 5.82 -26.91 2.77
N THR A 181 6.62 -27.07 3.82
CA THR A 181 6.26 -26.71 5.20
C THR A 181 5.92 -25.21 5.27
N PHE A 182 6.74 -24.35 4.67
CA PHE A 182 6.45 -22.92 4.63
C PHE A 182 5.09 -22.62 4.00
N PHE A 183 4.83 -23.06 2.76
CA PHE A 183 3.59 -22.73 2.05
C PHE A 183 2.34 -23.46 2.60
N SER A 184 2.48 -24.70 3.09
CA SER A 184 1.34 -25.51 3.52
C SER A 184 1.00 -25.36 5.00
N VAL A 185 1.94 -24.92 5.83
CA VAL A 185 1.77 -24.81 7.29
C VAL A 185 1.93 -23.37 7.76
N VAL A 186 3.10 -22.77 7.50
CA VAL A 186 3.44 -21.43 8.04
C VAL A 186 2.56 -20.34 7.42
N VAL A 187 2.45 -20.27 6.09
CA VAL A 187 1.66 -19.25 5.37
C VAL A 187 0.19 -19.26 5.77
N PRO A 188 -0.52 -20.40 5.84
CA PRO A 188 -1.90 -20.43 6.32
C PRO A 188 -2.06 -19.92 7.75
N MET A 189 -1.11 -20.20 8.64
CA MET A 189 -1.11 -19.68 10.02
C MET A 189 -0.85 -18.17 10.05
N MET A 190 -0.08 -17.63 9.10
CA MET A 190 0.22 -16.21 8.99
C MET A 190 -0.90 -15.36 8.37
N LYS A 191 -2.03 -15.94 7.94
CA LYS A 191 -3.12 -15.21 7.27
C LYS A 191 -3.51 -13.88 7.92
N PRO A 192 -3.69 -13.77 9.25
CA PRO A 192 -4.06 -12.50 9.87
C PRO A 192 -3.02 -11.41 9.63
N THR A 193 -1.75 -11.76 9.75
CA THR A 193 -0.64 -10.82 9.55
C THR A 193 -0.42 -10.49 8.08
N LEU A 194 -0.63 -11.45 7.18
CA LEU A 194 -0.60 -11.21 5.73
C LEU A 194 -1.66 -10.18 5.32
N ILE A 195 -2.88 -10.29 5.85
CA ILE A 195 -3.96 -9.32 5.60
C ILE A 195 -3.60 -7.95 6.19
N SER A 196 -3.07 -7.90 7.40
CA SER A 196 -2.62 -6.63 8.00
C SER A 196 -1.49 -5.99 7.19
N CYS A 197 -0.49 -6.77 6.79
CA CYS A 197 0.60 -6.29 5.97
C CYS A 197 0.12 -5.79 4.59
N LEU A 198 -0.84 -6.48 3.97
CA LEU A 198 -1.47 -6.06 2.71
C LEU A 198 -2.12 -4.68 2.86
N LEU A 199 -2.86 -4.43 3.93
CA LEU A 199 -3.48 -3.12 4.18
C LEU A 199 -2.43 -2.02 4.33
N TYR A 200 -1.42 -2.24 5.18
CA TYR A 200 -0.34 -1.25 5.37
C TYR A 200 0.50 -1.02 4.11
N THR A 201 0.72 -2.05 3.30
CA THR A 201 1.51 -1.91 2.06
C THR A 201 0.72 -1.17 0.98
N SER A 202 -0.60 -1.35 0.92
CA SER A 202 -1.44 -0.60 -0.03
C SER A 202 -1.54 0.87 0.35
N ASP A 203 -1.66 1.20 1.66
CA ASP A 203 -1.67 2.59 2.11
C ASP A 203 -0.35 3.31 1.79
N ALA A 204 0.78 2.63 1.95
CA ALA A 204 2.09 3.20 1.60
C ALA A 204 2.31 3.39 0.08
N ALA A 205 1.52 2.75 -0.76
CA ALA A 205 1.57 2.94 -2.21
C ALA A 205 0.74 4.15 -2.69
N ASP A 206 -0.13 4.68 -1.82
CA ASP A 206 -1.00 5.84 -2.10
C ASP A 206 -0.35 7.18 -1.68
N GLU A 207 0.78 7.18 -0.94
CA GLU A 207 1.60 8.34 -0.59
C GLU A 207 2.73 8.58 -1.62
#